data_d034d73092b2e820e55f0d6c68bd7025
#
_entry.id   d034d73092b2e820e55f0d6c68bd7025
#
_cell.length_a   1.000
_cell.length_b   1.000
_cell.length_c   1.000
_cell.angle_alpha   90.00
_cell.angle_beta   90.00
_cell.angle_gamma   90.00
#
_symmetry.space_group_name_H-M   'P 1'
#
loop_
_entity.id
_entity.type
_entity.pdbx_description
1 polymer ?
#
loop_
_entity_poly.entity_id
_entity_poly.type
_entity_poly.pdbx_seq_one_letter_code
_entity_poly.pdbx_strand_id
1 'polypeptide(L)'
;MSELEDEGISGLEIRGIEYISLRDVMQVNADALHSLQVFHNENHASIHSDKTKEGLSLFGILNNTKTSLGKALLREWLLRPSMSQAVISARHDAVTCFMNPENLGVVNQMHVHLKGIKNVPRILASMKSCKAKVSDWQGLVKVRVVRHLRPGFRRN
;
A
#
# COMPACT_ATOMS: atom_id res chain seq x y z
N MET A 1 44.42 -30.25 -0.45
CA MET A 1 43.93 -29.09 0.31
C MET A 1 43.10 -28.30 -0.68
N SER A 2 41.81 -28.55 -0.68
CA SER A 2 40.82 -27.84 -1.52
C SER A 2 40.29 -26.67 -0.71
N GLU A 3 40.56 -25.48 -1.16
CA GLU A 3 39.98 -24.26 -0.66
C GLU A 3 38.48 -24.30 -1.06
N LEU A 4 37.64 -24.49 -0.07
CA LEU A 4 36.19 -24.23 -0.20
C LEU A 4 36.06 -22.71 -0.23
N GLU A 5 35.83 -22.16 -1.42
CA GLU A 5 35.41 -20.78 -1.57
C GLU A 5 34.07 -20.63 -0.85
N ASP A 6 34.13 -19.89 0.25
CA ASP A 6 32.97 -19.43 1.02
C ASP A 6 32.20 -18.44 0.12
N GLU A 7 31.22 -18.95 -0.65
CA GLU A 7 30.26 -18.11 -1.32
C GLU A 7 29.38 -17.44 -0.25
N GLY A 8 29.95 -16.44 0.38
CA GLY A 8 29.29 -15.59 1.32
C GLY A 8 28.01 -15.03 0.68
N ILE A 9 26.88 -15.29 1.31
CA ILE A 9 25.57 -14.66 0.98
C ILE A 9 25.74 -13.14 1.18
N SER A 10 26.42 -12.53 0.23
CA SER A 10 26.67 -11.09 0.16
C SER A 10 25.37 -10.41 -0.23
N GLY A 11 24.67 -9.85 0.74
CA GLY A 11 23.56 -8.96 0.41
C GLY A 11 22.43 -8.82 1.40
N LEU A 12 22.34 -9.61 2.46
CA LEU A 12 21.29 -9.45 3.48
C LEU A 12 21.76 -8.49 4.58
N GLU A 13 21.51 -7.19 4.41
CA GLU A 13 21.75 -6.21 5.47
C GLU A 13 20.54 -6.13 6.41
N ILE A 14 20.62 -6.80 7.56
CA ILE A 14 19.60 -6.70 8.61
C ILE A 14 19.74 -5.36 9.31
N ARG A 15 18.78 -4.45 9.09
CA ARG A 15 18.82 -3.07 9.62
C ARG A 15 18.11 -2.91 10.96
N GLY A 16 17.34 -3.90 11.38
CA GLY A 16 16.61 -3.87 12.65
C GLY A 16 15.63 -5.02 12.76
N ILE A 17 15.20 -5.26 13.99
CA ILE A 17 14.12 -6.21 14.31
C ILE A 17 12.98 -5.38 14.86
N GLU A 18 11.80 -5.48 14.23
CA GLU A 18 10.59 -4.82 14.68
C GLU A 18 9.63 -5.86 15.27
N TYR A 19 9.10 -5.57 16.47
CA TYR A 19 8.13 -6.43 17.12
C TYR A 19 6.73 -6.15 16.56
N ILE A 20 6.10 -7.16 15.99
CA ILE A 20 4.71 -7.10 15.53
C ILE A 20 3.84 -7.81 16.56
N SER A 21 2.94 -7.08 17.22
CA SER A 21 1.93 -7.70 18.09
C SER A 21 0.86 -8.38 17.25
N LEU A 22 0.61 -9.65 17.50
CA LEU A 22 -0.46 -10.42 16.85
C LEU A 22 -1.77 -10.40 17.63
N ARG A 23 -1.83 -9.73 18.79
CA ARG A 23 -2.99 -9.78 19.71
C ARG A 23 -4.26 -9.17 19.09
N ASP A 24 -4.11 -8.13 18.28
CA ASP A 24 -5.24 -7.37 17.72
C ASP A 24 -5.41 -7.60 16.22
N VAL A 25 -4.84 -8.69 15.70
CA VAL A 25 -4.83 -9.01 14.27
C VAL A 25 -5.40 -10.41 14.06
N MET A 26 -6.34 -10.50 13.12
CA MET A 26 -6.89 -11.78 12.69
C MET A 26 -5.82 -12.55 11.89
N GLN A 27 -5.57 -13.79 12.31
CA GLN A 27 -4.71 -14.70 11.55
C GLN A 27 -5.54 -15.39 10.48
N VAL A 28 -5.24 -15.12 9.22
CA VAL A 28 -5.88 -15.78 8.07
C VAL A 28 -4.84 -16.68 7.43
N ASN A 29 -5.15 -17.97 7.31
CA ASN A 29 -4.24 -18.94 6.69
C ASN A 29 -4.24 -18.79 5.15
N ALA A 30 -3.24 -19.39 4.51
CA ALA A 30 -3.07 -19.32 3.06
C ALA A 30 -4.25 -19.92 2.29
N ASP A 31 -4.81 -21.03 2.80
CA ASP A 31 -5.94 -21.72 2.15
C ASP A 31 -7.20 -20.87 2.17
N ALA A 32 -7.47 -20.15 3.27
CA ALA A 32 -8.59 -19.23 3.36
C ALA A 32 -8.41 -18.05 2.39
N LEU A 33 -7.20 -17.46 2.30
CA LEU A 33 -6.91 -16.39 1.35
C LEU A 33 -7.09 -16.85 -0.11
N HIS A 34 -6.71 -18.10 -0.39
CA HIS A 34 -6.87 -18.70 -1.71
C HIS A 34 -8.35 -18.96 -2.00
N SER A 35 -9.07 -19.65 -1.10
CA SER A 35 -10.48 -20.01 -1.28
C SER A 35 -11.39 -18.79 -1.41
N LEU A 36 -11.09 -17.70 -0.71
CA LEU A 36 -11.80 -16.43 -0.81
C LEU A 36 -11.30 -15.58 -1.99
N GLN A 37 -10.34 -16.05 -2.76
CA GLN A 37 -9.76 -15.33 -3.90
C GLN A 37 -9.33 -13.89 -3.54
N VAL A 38 -8.71 -13.73 -2.38
CA VAL A 38 -8.35 -12.39 -1.90
C VAL A 38 -7.32 -11.73 -2.82
N PHE A 39 -6.33 -12.50 -3.31
CA PHE A 39 -5.25 -12.00 -4.17
C PHE A 39 -5.10 -12.76 -5.49
N HIS A 40 -5.72 -13.93 -5.62
CA HIS A 40 -5.65 -14.73 -6.84
C HIS A 40 -6.61 -14.19 -7.89
N ASN A 41 -6.09 -14.11 -9.10
CA ASN A 41 -6.86 -13.90 -10.30
C ASN A 41 -7.18 -15.28 -10.85
N GLU A 42 -8.40 -15.78 -10.74
CA GLU A 42 -8.84 -16.78 -11.65
C GLU A 42 -8.93 -16.15 -13.04
N ASN A 43 -8.13 -16.66 -13.97
CA ASN A 43 -8.25 -16.32 -15.37
C ASN A 43 -9.62 -16.82 -15.83
N HIS A 44 -10.61 -15.94 -15.81
CA HIS A 44 -11.86 -16.24 -16.49
C HIS A 44 -11.51 -16.37 -17.97
N ALA A 45 -11.81 -17.52 -18.57
CA ALA A 45 -11.65 -17.78 -19.98
C ALA A 45 -12.65 -16.97 -20.81
N SER A 46 -12.66 -15.67 -20.65
CA SER A 46 -13.35 -14.76 -21.56
C SER A 46 -12.48 -14.55 -22.78
N ILE A 47 -12.81 -15.27 -23.84
CA ILE A 47 -12.12 -15.32 -25.13
C ILE A 47 -12.09 -13.93 -25.83
N HIS A 48 -12.75 -12.91 -25.30
CA HIS A 48 -12.96 -11.64 -25.98
C HIS A 48 -12.36 -10.39 -25.35
N SER A 49 -11.62 -10.46 -24.24
CA SER A 49 -10.98 -9.27 -23.69
C SER A 49 -9.48 -9.42 -23.52
N ASP A 50 -8.77 -9.09 -24.58
CA ASP A 50 -7.31 -9.05 -24.64
C ASP A 50 -6.67 -7.93 -23.79
N LYS A 51 -7.45 -7.15 -23.04
CA LYS A 51 -6.98 -5.91 -22.39
C LYS A 51 -7.25 -5.77 -20.90
N THR A 52 -8.04 -6.61 -20.27
CA THR A 52 -8.28 -6.50 -18.83
C THR A 52 -7.79 -7.75 -18.12
N LYS A 53 -6.52 -7.76 -17.77
CA LYS A 53 -5.96 -8.64 -16.73
C LYS A 53 -6.48 -8.22 -15.34
N GLU A 54 -7.69 -7.75 -15.25
CA GLU A 54 -8.37 -7.44 -13.98
C GLU A 54 -8.99 -8.73 -13.51
N GLY A 55 -8.19 -9.53 -12.83
CA GLY A 55 -8.71 -10.67 -12.14
C GLY A 55 -9.73 -10.24 -11.09
N LEU A 56 -10.78 -11.02 -10.95
CA LEU A 56 -11.89 -10.85 -10.01
C LEU A 56 -11.47 -11.10 -8.55
N SER A 57 -10.23 -10.81 -8.17
CA SER A 57 -9.80 -10.92 -6.78
C SER A 57 -10.40 -9.79 -5.94
N LEU A 58 -10.68 -10.08 -4.66
CA LEU A 58 -11.16 -9.07 -3.72
C LEU A 58 -10.25 -7.84 -3.69
N PHE A 59 -8.93 -8.06 -3.68
CA PHE A 59 -7.96 -6.98 -3.75
C PHE A 59 -8.07 -6.19 -5.06
N GLY A 60 -8.28 -6.85 -6.19
CA GLY A 60 -8.44 -6.20 -7.50
C GLY A 60 -9.65 -5.25 -7.52
N ILE A 61 -10.78 -5.72 -6.99
CA ILE A 61 -12.04 -4.95 -6.91
C ILE A 61 -11.87 -3.73 -5.99
N LEU A 62 -11.26 -3.91 -4.82
CA LEU A 62 -11.11 -2.86 -3.81
C LEU A 62 -9.97 -1.87 -4.10
N ASN A 63 -9.03 -2.22 -4.97
CA ASN A 63 -7.82 -1.44 -5.17
C ASN A 63 -8.05 -0.20 -6.04
N ASN A 64 -8.65 0.82 -5.46
CA ASN A 64 -8.75 2.16 -6.04
C ASN A 64 -7.65 3.13 -5.55
N THR A 65 -6.59 2.60 -4.96
CA THR A 65 -5.51 3.40 -4.37
C THR A 65 -4.77 4.21 -5.43
N LYS A 66 -4.37 5.42 -5.07
CA LYS A 66 -3.68 6.36 -5.97
C LYS A 66 -2.16 6.35 -5.80
N THR A 67 -1.65 5.65 -4.79
CA THR A 67 -0.22 5.58 -4.46
C THR A 67 0.24 4.14 -4.28
N SER A 68 1.53 3.87 -4.55
CA SER A 68 2.12 2.55 -4.28
C SER A 68 2.12 2.20 -2.80
N LEU A 69 2.27 3.20 -1.92
CA LEU A 69 2.21 3.00 -0.46
C LEU A 69 0.78 2.66 -0.01
N GLY A 70 -0.23 3.34 -0.55
CA GLY A 70 -1.63 3.02 -0.27
C GLY A 70 -1.99 1.61 -0.75
N LYS A 71 -1.48 1.21 -1.92
CA LYS A 71 -1.65 -0.16 -2.43
C LYS A 71 -1.03 -1.21 -1.49
N ALA A 72 0.18 -0.96 -1.00
CA ALA A 72 0.85 -1.85 -0.05
C ALA A 72 0.08 -1.94 1.28
N LEU A 73 -0.37 -0.80 1.81
CA LEU A 73 -1.16 -0.74 3.04
C LEU A 73 -2.50 -1.48 2.90
N LEU A 74 -3.22 -1.32 1.79
CA LEU A 74 -4.46 -2.05 1.53
C LEU A 74 -4.20 -3.55 1.49
N ARG A 75 -3.11 -3.99 0.85
CA ARG A 75 -2.71 -5.40 0.83
C ARG A 75 -2.43 -5.92 2.24
N GLU A 76 -1.74 -5.15 3.06
CA GLU A 76 -1.45 -5.50 4.44
C GLU A 76 -2.74 -5.63 5.28
N TRP A 77 -3.69 -4.72 5.12
CA TRP A 77 -4.97 -4.78 5.81
C TRP A 77 -5.82 -6.01 5.44
N LEU A 78 -5.73 -6.46 4.20
CA LEU A 78 -6.41 -7.69 3.77
C LEU A 78 -5.70 -8.96 4.25
N LEU A 79 -4.37 -8.93 4.36
CA LEU A 79 -3.59 -10.05 4.91
C LEU A 79 -3.75 -10.18 6.42
N ARG A 80 -3.90 -9.05 7.12
CA ARG A 80 -3.92 -8.96 8.58
C ARG A 80 -5.05 -8.03 9.03
N PRO A 81 -6.32 -8.47 8.93
CA PRO A 81 -7.46 -7.67 9.38
C PRO A 81 -7.36 -7.36 10.87
N SER A 82 -7.68 -6.13 11.25
CA SER A 82 -7.72 -5.73 12.66
C SER A 82 -8.89 -6.38 13.38
N MET A 83 -8.67 -6.85 14.61
CA MET A 83 -9.72 -7.30 15.52
C MET A 83 -10.13 -6.22 16.52
N SER A 84 -9.44 -5.10 16.57
CA SER A 84 -9.78 -3.99 17.45
C SER A 84 -11.03 -3.26 16.95
N GLN A 85 -12.11 -3.32 17.71
CA GLN A 85 -13.37 -2.64 17.39
C GLN A 85 -13.17 -1.13 17.22
N ALA A 86 -12.35 -0.51 18.06
CA ALA A 86 -12.06 0.92 17.98
C ALA A 86 -11.42 1.30 16.63
N VAL A 87 -10.46 0.49 16.16
CA VAL A 87 -9.80 0.71 14.86
C VAL A 87 -10.78 0.51 13.71
N ILE A 88 -11.64 -0.52 13.79
CA ILE A 88 -12.64 -0.82 12.77
C ILE A 88 -13.66 0.32 12.68
N SER A 89 -14.21 0.75 13.82
CA SER A 89 -15.18 1.86 13.86
C SER A 89 -14.58 3.15 13.30
N ALA A 90 -13.36 3.51 13.70
CA ALA A 90 -12.69 4.70 13.17
C ALA A 90 -12.47 4.65 11.64
N ARG A 91 -12.21 3.46 11.09
CA ARG A 91 -12.11 3.28 9.63
C ARG A 91 -13.46 3.42 8.95
N HIS A 92 -14.54 2.87 9.53
CA HIS A 92 -15.90 3.02 9.02
C HIS A 92 -16.35 4.48 9.04
N ASP A 93 -16.09 5.20 10.12
CA ASP A 93 -16.41 6.63 10.24
C ASP A 93 -15.69 7.45 9.17
N ALA A 94 -14.41 7.15 8.92
CA ALA A 94 -13.65 7.79 7.87
C ALA A 94 -14.24 7.53 6.47
N VAL A 95 -14.62 6.28 6.18
CA VAL A 95 -15.26 5.93 4.90
C VAL A 95 -16.59 6.66 4.76
N THR A 96 -17.44 6.66 5.79
CA THR A 96 -18.71 7.34 5.81
C THR A 96 -18.54 8.85 5.56
N CYS A 97 -17.56 9.46 6.20
CA CYS A 97 -17.24 10.88 5.98
C CYS A 97 -16.85 11.15 4.52
N PHE A 98 -16.04 10.29 3.89
CA PHE A 98 -15.62 10.47 2.50
C PHE A 98 -16.73 10.14 1.49
N MET A 99 -17.70 9.32 1.86
CA MET A 99 -18.87 9.01 1.01
C MET A 99 -19.95 10.10 1.03
N ASN A 100 -19.89 11.03 1.98
CA ASN A 100 -20.84 12.13 2.04
C ASN A 100 -20.70 13.02 0.79
N PRO A 101 -21.80 13.30 0.05
CA PRO A 101 -21.79 14.14 -1.13
C PRO A 101 -21.17 15.53 -0.92
N GLU A 102 -21.32 16.12 0.25
CA GLU A 102 -20.73 17.42 0.60
C GLU A 102 -19.19 17.38 0.58
N ASN A 103 -18.59 16.24 0.82
CA ASN A 103 -17.14 16.06 0.90
C ASN A 103 -16.50 15.62 -0.45
N LEU A 104 -17.29 15.35 -1.48
CA LEU A 104 -16.78 14.86 -2.78
C LEU A 104 -15.76 15.81 -3.41
N GLY A 105 -15.95 17.11 -3.28
CA GLY A 105 -15.00 18.12 -3.77
C GLY A 105 -13.63 17.96 -3.11
N VAL A 106 -13.62 17.80 -1.79
CA VAL A 106 -12.39 17.60 -1.00
C VAL A 106 -11.74 16.27 -1.35
N VAL A 107 -12.51 15.19 -1.46
CA VAL A 107 -12.03 13.86 -1.85
C VAL A 107 -11.35 13.89 -3.21
N ASN A 108 -11.94 14.56 -4.19
CA ASN A 108 -11.35 14.70 -5.53
C ASN A 108 -10.04 15.48 -5.48
N GLN A 109 -9.96 16.56 -4.74
CA GLN A 109 -8.70 17.30 -4.54
C GLN A 109 -7.64 16.43 -3.87
N MET A 110 -8.00 15.67 -2.83
CA MET A 110 -7.09 14.72 -2.20
C MET A 110 -6.57 13.68 -3.20
N HIS A 111 -7.42 13.14 -4.05
CA HIS A 111 -7.01 12.20 -5.09
C HIS A 111 -6.02 12.79 -6.09
N VAL A 112 -6.21 14.05 -6.48
CA VAL A 112 -5.28 14.77 -7.37
C VAL A 112 -3.91 14.91 -6.70
N HIS A 113 -3.88 15.32 -5.44
CA HIS A 113 -2.63 15.45 -4.68
C HIS A 113 -1.93 14.11 -4.47
N LEU A 114 -2.68 13.07 -4.14
CA LEU A 114 -2.14 11.72 -3.93
C LEU A 114 -1.50 11.14 -5.21
N LYS A 115 -2.09 11.37 -6.39
CA LYS A 115 -1.50 10.92 -7.67
C LYS A 115 -0.09 11.46 -7.92
N GLY A 116 0.24 12.63 -7.37
CA GLY A 116 1.56 13.24 -7.48
C GLY A 116 2.62 12.65 -6.54
N ILE A 117 2.23 11.82 -5.58
CA ILE A 117 3.15 11.25 -4.59
C ILE A 117 3.86 10.03 -5.16
N LYS A 118 5.19 10.14 -5.28
CA LYS A 118 6.05 9.03 -5.70
C LYS A 118 6.30 8.05 -4.53
N ASN A 119 6.85 6.89 -4.86
CA ASN A 119 7.25 5.88 -3.87
C ASN A 119 8.46 6.38 -3.07
N VAL A 120 8.22 6.96 -1.90
CA VAL A 120 9.25 7.54 -1.02
C VAL A 120 10.30 6.51 -0.58
N PRO A 121 9.96 5.30 -0.12
CA PRO A 121 10.94 4.27 0.22
C PRO A 121 11.90 3.96 -0.93
N ARG A 122 11.40 3.85 -2.16
CA ARG A 122 12.23 3.61 -3.34
C ARG A 122 13.18 4.79 -3.63
N ILE A 123 12.68 6.01 -3.50
CA ILE A 123 13.49 7.22 -3.66
C ILE A 123 14.61 7.24 -2.63
N LEU A 124 14.32 6.99 -1.35
CA LEU A 124 15.31 6.94 -0.29
C LEU A 124 16.35 5.82 -0.52
N ALA A 125 15.94 4.67 -1.00
CA ALA A 125 16.85 3.59 -1.37
C ALA A 125 17.79 4.02 -2.50
N SER A 126 17.26 4.70 -3.54
CA SER A 126 18.07 5.24 -4.63
C SER A 126 19.06 6.31 -4.15
N MET A 127 18.67 7.15 -3.20
CA MET A 127 19.55 8.15 -2.59
C MET A 127 20.68 7.49 -1.79
N LYS A 128 20.35 6.48 -0.97
CA LYS A 128 21.33 5.74 -0.18
C LYS A 128 22.36 5.02 -1.06
N SER A 129 21.95 4.53 -2.23
CA SER A 129 22.84 3.86 -3.19
C SER A 129 23.53 4.82 -4.16
N CYS A 130 23.42 6.14 -3.94
CA CYS A 130 23.98 7.17 -4.83
C CYS A 130 23.50 7.08 -6.30
N LYS A 131 22.35 6.44 -6.55
CA LYS A 131 21.74 6.27 -7.88
C LYS A 131 20.52 7.17 -8.12
N ALA A 132 20.27 8.12 -7.22
CA ALA A 132 19.12 9.01 -7.30
C ALA A 132 19.23 9.98 -8.49
N LYS A 133 18.15 10.10 -9.25
CA LYS A 133 18.01 11.05 -10.35
C LYS A 133 17.42 12.37 -9.85
N VAL A 134 17.59 13.45 -10.61
CA VAL A 134 16.98 14.76 -10.31
C VAL A 134 15.47 14.63 -10.11
N SER A 135 14.80 13.78 -10.89
CA SER A 135 13.36 13.51 -10.75
C SER A 135 12.98 12.89 -9.42
N ASP A 136 13.89 12.22 -8.72
CA ASP A 136 13.64 11.61 -7.42
C ASP A 136 13.68 12.68 -6.32
N TRP A 137 14.63 13.61 -6.41
CA TRP A 137 14.69 14.77 -5.53
C TRP A 137 13.46 15.66 -5.67
N GLN A 138 13.04 15.96 -6.91
CA GLN A 138 11.81 16.71 -7.18
C GLN A 138 10.57 15.98 -6.61
N GLY A 139 10.54 14.65 -6.69
CA GLY A 139 9.47 13.84 -6.11
C GLY A 139 9.40 13.95 -4.59
N LEU A 140 10.55 13.99 -3.91
CA LEU A 140 10.61 14.15 -2.46
C LEU A 140 10.13 15.53 -2.00
N VAL A 141 10.52 16.58 -2.71
CA VAL A 141 10.06 17.96 -2.45
C VAL A 141 8.53 18.05 -2.57
N LYS A 142 7.93 17.43 -3.59
CA LYS A 142 6.46 17.40 -3.76
C LYS A 142 5.75 16.74 -2.57
N VAL A 143 6.30 15.66 -2.02
CA VAL A 143 5.74 15.01 -0.84
C VAL A 143 5.73 15.95 0.37
N ARG A 144 6.80 16.73 0.56
CA ARG A 144 6.87 17.73 1.63
C ARG A 144 5.79 18.81 1.49
N VAL A 145 5.57 19.30 0.27
CA VAL A 145 4.56 20.32 -0.02
C VAL A 145 3.16 19.79 0.29
N VAL A 146 2.83 18.57 -0.15
CA VAL A 146 1.52 17.94 0.12
C VAL A 146 1.29 17.76 1.64
N ARG A 147 2.34 17.46 2.40
CA ARG A 147 2.24 17.35 3.87
C ARG A 147 1.86 18.69 4.54
N HIS A 148 2.30 19.83 3.98
CA HIS A 148 1.96 21.17 4.49
C HIS A 148 0.60 21.68 4.03
N LEU A 149 0.05 21.13 2.96
CA LEU A 149 -1.29 21.41 2.48
C LEU A 149 -2.36 20.61 3.25
N ARG A 150 -2.18 20.38 4.56
CA ARG A 150 -3.28 19.86 5.39
C ARG A 150 -4.43 20.86 5.30
N PRO A 151 -5.56 20.56 4.63
CA PRO A 151 -6.76 21.31 4.84
C PRO A 151 -7.09 21.16 6.33
N GLY A 152 -7.41 22.24 6.99
CA GLY A 152 -7.80 22.22 8.40
C GLY A 152 -9.01 21.31 8.59
N PHE A 153 -8.74 20.05 8.90
CA PHE A 153 -9.76 19.07 9.24
C PHE A 153 -10.28 19.47 10.62
N ARG A 154 -11.33 20.29 10.65
CA ARG A 154 -12.08 20.51 11.87
C ARG A 154 -12.79 19.20 12.22
N ARG A 155 -12.35 18.58 13.31
CA ARG A 155 -13.18 17.62 14.04
C ARG A 155 -14.30 18.43 14.71
N ASN A 156 -15.51 18.22 14.26
CA ASN A 156 -16.68 18.54 15.08
C ASN A 156 -16.90 17.40 16.05
#